data_01cef4f9c4070b4ee9b7bce58995dcf3
#
_entry.id   01cef4f9c4070b4ee9b7bce58995dcf3
#
_cell.length_a   1.000
_cell.length_b   1.000
_cell.length_c   1.000
_cell.angle_alpha   90.00
_cell.angle_beta   90.00
_cell.angle_gamma   90.00
#
_symmetry.space_group_name_H-M   'P 1'
#
loop_
_entity.id
_entity.type
_entity.pdbx_description
1 polymer ?
#
loop_
_entity_poly.entity_id
_entity_poly.type
_entity_poly.pdbx_seq_one_letter_code
_entity_poly.pdbx_strand_id
1 'polypeptide(L)'
;MSIGPKYWKMVSTLKESKLRSMSWKLMHNIYPTRISLCKMGIVDTENCKYCNHIDTIEHFFFYCPKVKPLWHAIKYDILAHLNYNVNFSEKVIILGPLCIDNVRKKHLDKINQIIAVGRMVVSKFKYGPTRNILEIYESECILRKLWE
;
A
#
# COMPACT_ATOMS: atom_id res chain seq x y z
N MET A 1 15.30 -10.21 9.18
CA MET A 1 14.24 -10.31 10.20
C MET A 1 13.13 -11.22 9.70
N SER A 2 12.78 -12.22 10.45
CA SER A 2 11.73 -13.16 10.05
C SER A 2 10.34 -12.53 10.29
N ILE A 3 9.43 -12.80 9.35
CA ILE A 3 8.03 -12.37 9.46
C ILE A 3 7.25 -13.49 10.15
N GLY A 4 6.55 -13.14 11.23
CA GLY A 4 5.79 -14.13 12.00
C GLY A 4 4.61 -14.73 11.24
N PRO A 5 4.13 -15.93 11.65
CA PRO A 5 3.03 -16.61 10.96
C PRO A 5 1.73 -15.81 10.86
N LYS A 6 1.45 -14.95 11.84
CA LYS A 6 0.23 -14.12 11.83
C LYS A 6 0.17 -13.16 10.64
N TYR A 7 1.32 -12.64 10.19
CA TYR A 7 1.35 -11.75 9.03
C TYR A 7 1.09 -12.52 7.73
N TRP A 8 1.62 -13.74 7.63
CA TRP A 8 1.33 -14.61 6.49
C TRP A 8 -0.13 -14.96 6.40
N LYS A 9 -0.77 -15.21 7.54
CA LYS A 9 -2.20 -15.47 7.59
C LYS A 9 -2.99 -14.29 7.03
N MET A 10 -2.59 -13.05 7.36
CA MET A 10 -3.24 -11.85 6.83
C MET A 10 -3.11 -11.76 5.31
N VAL A 11 -1.94 -12.08 4.76
CA VAL A 11 -1.77 -12.12 3.30
C VAL A 11 -2.73 -13.13 2.67
N SER A 12 -2.88 -14.31 3.27
CA SER A 12 -3.74 -15.36 2.72
C SER A 12 -5.22 -15.02 2.74
N THR A 13 -5.65 -14.03 3.54
CA THR A 13 -7.06 -13.59 3.56
C THR A 13 -7.43 -12.74 2.35
N LEU A 14 -6.45 -12.21 1.62
CA LEU A 14 -6.72 -11.42 0.42
C LEU A 14 -7.16 -12.35 -0.72
N LYS A 15 -8.33 -12.04 -1.30
CA LYS A 15 -8.92 -12.90 -2.34
C LYS A 15 -8.25 -12.74 -3.70
N GLU A 16 -7.77 -11.53 -4.02
CA GLU A 16 -7.13 -11.26 -5.31
C GLU A 16 -5.66 -11.65 -5.29
N SER A 17 -5.25 -12.45 -6.27
CA SER A 17 -3.86 -12.93 -6.36
C SER A 17 -2.87 -11.79 -6.53
N LYS A 18 -3.23 -10.71 -7.24
CA LYS A 18 -2.36 -9.54 -7.40
C LYS A 18 -2.06 -8.86 -6.08
N LEU A 19 -3.08 -8.73 -5.22
CA LEU A 19 -2.91 -8.12 -3.90
C LEU A 19 -2.07 -9.00 -2.98
N ARG A 20 -2.28 -10.33 -3.02
CA ARG A 20 -1.45 -11.27 -2.25
C ARG A 20 0.01 -11.21 -2.69
N SER A 21 0.25 -11.24 -4.00
CA SER A 21 1.61 -11.20 -4.56
C SER A 21 2.36 -9.94 -4.14
N MET A 22 1.70 -8.79 -4.24
CA MET A 22 2.31 -7.52 -3.83
C MET A 22 2.63 -7.49 -2.34
N SER A 23 1.70 -7.95 -1.50
CA SER A 23 1.91 -8.01 -0.05
C SER A 23 3.09 -8.91 0.30
N TRP A 24 3.18 -10.07 -0.36
CA TRP A 24 4.29 -11.00 -0.17
C TRP A 24 5.63 -10.35 -0.54
N LYS A 25 5.68 -9.67 -1.69
CA LYS A 25 6.91 -8.99 -2.14
C LYS A 25 7.34 -7.89 -1.18
N LEU A 26 6.39 -7.15 -0.64
CA LEU A 26 6.70 -6.10 0.35
C LEU A 26 7.26 -6.68 1.64
N MET A 27 6.66 -7.75 2.14
CA MET A 27 7.12 -8.40 3.36
C MET A 27 8.53 -8.98 3.23
N HIS A 28 8.91 -9.41 2.02
CA HIS A 28 10.25 -9.93 1.75
C HIS A 28 11.23 -8.86 1.27
N ASN A 29 10.80 -7.59 1.21
CA ASN A 29 11.64 -6.48 0.76
C ASN A 29 12.18 -6.69 -0.66
N ILE A 30 11.38 -7.31 -1.54
CA ILE A 30 11.76 -7.57 -2.93
C ILE A 30 10.86 -6.89 -3.96
N TYR A 31 9.96 -6.01 -3.50
CA TYR A 31 9.14 -5.24 -4.42
C TYR A 31 10.03 -4.28 -5.24
N PRO A 32 9.90 -4.27 -6.58
CA PRO A 32 10.80 -3.46 -7.41
C PRO A 32 10.50 -1.96 -7.29
N THR A 33 11.46 -1.23 -6.71
CA THR A 33 11.49 0.23 -6.68
C THR A 33 12.67 0.71 -7.50
N ARG A 34 12.88 2.02 -7.60
CA ARG A 34 13.97 2.53 -8.44
C ARG A 34 15.35 2.10 -7.96
N ILE A 35 15.52 1.82 -6.66
CA ILE A 35 16.79 1.28 -6.17
C ILE A 35 17.09 -0.07 -6.85
N SER A 36 16.15 -1.00 -6.80
CA SER A 36 16.35 -2.33 -7.39
C SER A 36 16.40 -2.27 -8.91
N LEU A 37 15.57 -1.44 -9.54
CA LEU A 37 15.59 -1.27 -10.99
C LEU A 37 16.89 -0.64 -11.49
N CYS A 38 17.48 0.28 -10.72
CA CYS A 38 18.78 0.87 -11.03
C CYS A 38 19.88 -0.18 -10.94
N LYS A 39 19.86 -1.03 -9.90
CA LYS A 39 20.82 -2.12 -9.76
C LYS A 39 20.75 -3.12 -10.92
N MET A 40 19.56 -3.32 -11.47
CA MET A 40 19.34 -4.20 -12.62
C MET A 40 19.64 -3.52 -13.97
N GLY A 41 20.01 -2.24 -13.97
CA GLY A 41 20.29 -1.50 -15.20
C GLY A 41 19.06 -1.06 -15.98
N ILE A 42 17.86 -1.17 -15.39
CA ILE A 42 16.60 -0.83 -16.08
C ILE A 42 16.35 0.68 -16.08
N VAL A 43 16.74 1.37 -15.00
CA VAL A 43 16.63 2.83 -14.89
C VAL A 43 18.00 3.42 -14.53
N ASP A 44 18.21 4.70 -14.85
CA ASP A 44 19.50 5.36 -14.68
C ASP A 44 19.75 5.92 -13.29
N THR A 45 18.70 6.06 -12.47
CA THR A 45 18.81 6.68 -11.15
C THR A 45 17.99 5.93 -10.13
N GLU A 46 18.47 5.97 -8.87
CA GLU A 46 17.75 5.43 -7.73
C GLU A 46 16.68 6.40 -7.20
N ASN A 47 16.59 7.61 -7.74
CA ASN A 47 15.73 8.66 -7.24
C ASN A 47 14.30 8.56 -7.78
N CYS A 48 13.33 8.86 -6.92
CA CYS A 48 11.93 8.95 -7.31
C CYS A 48 11.74 10.03 -8.38
N LYS A 49 11.01 9.72 -9.44
CA LYS A 49 10.75 10.66 -10.53
C LYS A 49 9.88 11.85 -10.12
N TYR A 50 9.14 11.73 -9.01
CA TYR A 50 8.20 12.77 -8.57
C TYR A 50 8.79 13.76 -7.58
N CYS A 51 9.73 13.36 -6.73
CA CYS A 51 10.25 14.22 -5.67
C CYS A 51 11.76 14.18 -5.52
N ASN A 52 12.43 13.39 -6.34
CA ASN A 52 13.89 13.29 -6.40
C ASN A 52 14.58 12.79 -5.13
N HIS A 53 13.83 12.15 -4.22
CA HIS A 53 14.40 11.41 -3.08
C HIS A 53 14.72 9.98 -3.50
N ILE A 54 15.61 9.32 -2.77
CA ILE A 54 15.92 7.91 -3.02
C ILE A 54 14.66 7.08 -2.85
N ASP A 55 14.36 6.24 -3.84
CA ASP A 55 13.08 5.53 -3.93
C ASP A 55 13.16 4.14 -3.28
N THR A 56 13.26 4.12 -1.95
CA THR A 56 13.14 2.91 -1.14
C THR A 56 11.69 2.41 -1.15
N ILE A 57 11.43 1.19 -0.66
CA ILE A 57 10.06 0.69 -0.50
C ILE A 57 9.25 1.62 0.40
N GLU A 58 9.84 2.06 1.52
CA GLU A 58 9.18 2.96 2.45
C GLU A 58 8.84 4.31 1.80
N HIS A 59 9.75 4.84 1.01
CA HIS A 59 9.49 6.07 0.26
C HIS A 59 8.41 5.85 -0.80
N PHE A 60 8.55 4.79 -1.58
CA PHE A 60 7.64 4.49 -2.69
C PHE A 60 6.18 4.46 -2.21
N PHE A 61 5.90 3.77 -1.11
CA PHE A 61 4.54 3.53 -0.64
C PHE A 61 4.05 4.53 0.40
N PHE A 62 4.92 5.17 1.16
CA PHE A 62 4.50 5.99 2.29
C PHE A 62 5.08 7.40 2.30
N TYR A 63 6.41 7.55 2.24
CA TYR A 63 7.05 8.85 2.47
C TYR A 63 7.02 9.80 1.27
N CYS A 64 6.79 9.32 0.07
CA CYS A 64 6.70 10.19 -1.11
C CYS A 64 5.55 11.20 -0.94
N PRO A 65 5.82 12.52 -1.07
CA PRO A 65 4.76 13.51 -0.92
C PRO A 65 3.58 13.31 -1.87
N LYS A 66 3.82 12.72 -3.02
CA LYS A 66 2.77 12.49 -4.04
C LYS A 66 1.79 11.38 -3.66
N VAL A 67 2.14 10.50 -2.72
CA VAL A 67 1.23 9.45 -2.26
C VAL A 67 0.49 9.83 -0.96
N LYS A 68 0.89 10.91 -0.29
CA LYS A 68 0.24 11.34 0.95
C LYS A 68 -1.26 11.61 0.80
N PRO A 69 -1.75 12.24 -0.26
CA PRO A 69 -3.19 12.45 -0.43
C PRO A 69 -3.98 11.15 -0.44
N LEU A 70 -3.42 10.08 -1.02
CA LEU A 70 -4.06 8.76 -1.02
C LEU A 70 -4.29 8.25 0.40
N TRP A 71 -3.24 8.25 1.24
CA TRP A 71 -3.36 7.72 2.60
C TRP A 71 -4.25 8.58 3.47
N HIS A 72 -4.30 9.90 3.24
CA HIS A 72 -5.27 10.78 3.90
C HIS A 72 -6.70 10.43 3.50
N ALA A 73 -6.95 10.18 2.22
CA ALA A 73 -8.27 9.80 1.74
C ALA A 73 -8.70 8.44 2.32
N ILE A 74 -7.79 7.47 2.36
CA ILE A 74 -8.06 6.15 2.94
C ILE A 74 -8.35 6.27 4.44
N LYS A 75 -7.58 7.07 5.16
CA LYS A 75 -7.81 7.33 6.58
C LYS A 75 -9.21 7.90 6.81
N TYR A 76 -9.60 8.88 6.00
CA TYR A 76 -10.94 9.47 6.07
C TYR A 76 -12.03 8.43 5.83
N ASP A 77 -11.87 7.59 4.81
CA ASP A 77 -12.86 6.58 4.45
C ASP A 77 -12.98 5.49 5.55
N ILE A 78 -11.87 5.08 6.15
CA ILE A 78 -11.90 4.13 7.26
C ILE A 78 -12.65 4.73 8.45
N LEU A 79 -12.39 5.99 8.77
CA LEU A 79 -13.10 6.66 9.85
C LEU A 79 -14.60 6.77 9.56
N ALA A 80 -14.96 7.14 8.35
CA ALA A 80 -16.36 7.34 7.96
C ALA A 80 -17.16 6.02 7.93
N HIS A 81 -16.55 4.93 7.47
CA HIS A 81 -17.27 3.66 7.26
C HIS A 81 -17.08 2.65 8.38
N LEU A 82 -15.94 2.65 9.05
CA LEU A 82 -15.62 1.65 10.09
C LEU A 82 -15.41 2.27 11.47
N ASN A 83 -15.43 3.57 11.57
CA ASN A 83 -15.29 4.31 12.84
C ASN A 83 -13.95 4.06 13.56
N TYR A 84 -12.87 3.92 12.79
CA TYR A 84 -11.50 3.87 13.31
C TYR A 84 -10.72 5.10 12.90
N ASN A 85 -10.00 5.70 13.84
CA ASN A 85 -9.04 6.75 13.55
C ASN A 85 -7.65 6.14 13.43
N VAL A 86 -7.28 5.77 12.21
CA VAL A 86 -6.02 5.07 11.94
C VAL A 86 -4.88 6.07 11.75
N ASN A 87 -3.78 5.84 12.46
CA ASN A 87 -2.53 6.56 12.20
C ASN A 87 -1.64 5.70 11.32
N PHE A 88 -1.55 6.05 10.04
CA PHE A 88 -0.71 5.32 9.12
C PHE A 88 0.77 5.56 9.40
N SER A 89 1.55 4.50 9.31
CA SER A 89 3.01 4.50 9.39
C SER A 89 3.55 3.57 8.31
N GLU A 90 4.85 3.60 8.10
CA GLU A 90 5.47 2.67 7.17
C GLU A 90 5.18 1.20 7.52
N LYS A 91 5.17 0.87 8.82
CA LYS A 91 4.86 -0.50 9.28
C LYS A 91 3.45 -0.93 8.89
N VAL A 92 2.47 -0.06 9.10
CA VAL A 92 1.08 -0.37 8.76
C VAL A 92 0.94 -0.61 7.26
N ILE A 93 1.56 0.23 6.46
CA ILE A 93 1.44 0.14 5.00
C ILE A 93 2.15 -1.11 4.47
N ILE A 94 3.30 -1.46 5.03
CA ILE A 94 4.08 -2.61 4.57
C ILE A 94 3.56 -3.92 5.16
N LEU A 95 3.25 -3.95 6.47
CA LEU A 95 2.88 -5.18 7.18
C LEU A 95 1.38 -5.38 7.39
N GLY A 96 0.59 -4.30 7.26
CA GLY A 96 -0.86 -4.40 7.33
C GLY A 96 -1.47 -4.09 8.67
N PRO A 97 -2.77 -4.45 8.85
CA PRO A 97 -3.57 -3.97 9.97
C PRO A 97 -3.16 -4.50 11.34
N LEU A 98 -2.36 -5.56 11.42
CA LEU A 98 -1.88 -6.06 12.70
C LEU A 98 -0.96 -5.07 13.42
N CYS A 99 -0.46 -4.06 12.71
CA CYS A 99 0.34 -2.98 13.27
C CYS A 99 -0.51 -1.78 13.73
N ILE A 100 -1.84 -1.88 13.62
CA ILE A 100 -2.78 -0.85 14.08
C ILE A 100 -3.34 -1.28 15.44
N ASP A 101 -3.33 -0.35 16.41
CA ASP A 101 -3.88 -0.61 17.72
C ASP A 101 -5.41 -0.65 17.70
N ASN A 102 -6.00 -1.52 18.54
CA ASN A 102 -7.43 -1.55 18.84
C ASN A 102 -8.36 -1.83 17.65
N VAL A 103 -7.87 -2.53 16.62
CA VAL A 103 -8.73 -2.97 15.52
C VAL A 103 -9.50 -4.21 15.96
N ARG A 104 -10.83 -4.16 15.86
CA ARG A 104 -11.68 -5.32 16.16
C ARG A 104 -11.42 -6.44 15.15
N LYS A 105 -11.37 -7.67 15.63
CA LYS A 105 -11.10 -8.85 14.79
C LYS A 105 -12.00 -8.92 13.57
N LYS A 106 -13.27 -8.55 13.70
CA LYS A 106 -14.24 -8.57 12.60
C LYS A 106 -13.90 -7.59 11.47
N HIS A 107 -13.08 -6.57 11.74
CA HIS A 107 -12.71 -5.56 10.75
C HIS A 107 -11.30 -5.77 10.17
N LEU A 108 -10.53 -6.71 10.70
CA LEU A 108 -9.15 -6.92 10.27
C LEU A 108 -9.05 -7.25 8.78
N ASP A 109 -9.88 -8.16 8.29
CA ASP A 109 -9.84 -8.56 6.88
C ASP A 109 -10.20 -7.40 5.96
N LYS A 110 -11.19 -6.61 6.35
CA LYS A 110 -11.60 -5.45 5.57
C LYS A 110 -10.50 -4.40 5.50
N ILE A 111 -9.90 -4.07 6.63
CA ILE A 111 -8.80 -3.09 6.67
C ILE A 111 -7.58 -3.61 5.92
N ASN A 112 -7.29 -4.90 6.01
CA ASN A 112 -6.22 -5.52 5.22
C ASN A 112 -6.46 -5.35 3.73
N GLN A 113 -7.68 -5.58 3.25
CA GLN A 113 -8.06 -5.36 1.86
C GLN A 113 -7.90 -3.89 1.46
N ILE A 114 -8.34 -2.97 2.29
CA ILE A 114 -8.24 -1.52 2.03
C ILE A 114 -6.78 -1.11 1.87
N ILE A 115 -5.92 -1.55 2.78
CA ILE A 115 -4.48 -1.24 2.71
C ILE A 115 -3.86 -1.84 1.45
N ALA A 116 -4.22 -3.08 1.11
CA ALA A 116 -3.71 -3.74 -0.08
C ALA A 116 -4.13 -3.01 -1.37
N VAL A 117 -5.38 -2.56 -1.43
CA VAL A 117 -5.86 -1.73 -2.55
C VAL A 117 -5.07 -0.42 -2.62
N GLY A 118 -4.81 0.22 -1.48
CA GLY A 118 -3.99 1.43 -1.43
C GLY A 118 -2.59 1.21 -1.99
N ARG A 119 -1.94 0.12 -1.65
CA ARG A 119 -0.61 -0.23 -2.21
C ARG A 119 -0.68 -0.38 -3.72
N MET A 120 -1.72 -1.04 -4.22
CA MET A 120 -1.89 -1.22 -5.66
C MET A 120 -2.13 0.12 -6.37
N VAL A 121 -2.89 1.02 -5.75
CA VAL A 121 -3.10 2.36 -6.29
C VAL A 121 -1.78 3.11 -6.42
N VAL A 122 -0.91 3.03 -5.41
CA VAL A 122 0.44 3.63 -5.48
C VAL A 122 1.23 3.06 -6.65
N SER A 123 1.21 1.74 -6.83
CA SER A 123 1.91 1.09 -7.93
C SER A 123 1.38 1.56 -9.29
N LYS A 124 0.07 1.61 -9.46
CA LYS A 124 -0.54 2.11 -10.70
C LYS A 124 -0.22 3.58 -10.96
N PHE A 125 -0.17 4.38 -9.89
CA PHE A 125 0.20 5.78 -10.00
C PHE A 125 1.64 5.96 -10.45
N LYS A 126 2.55 5.21 -9.85
CA LYS A 126 4.00 5.41 -10.12
C LYS A 126 4.49 4.72 -11.38
N TYR A 127 3.92 3.58 -11.75
CA TYR A 127 4.36 2.81 -12.91
C TYR A 127 3.42 2.88 -14.11
N GLY A 128 2.23 3.39 -13.93
CA GLY A 128 1.24 3.52 -15.00
C GLY A 128 1.30 4.87 -15.71
N PRO A 129 0.34 5.10 -16.63
CA PRO A 129 0.18 6.40 -17.26
C PRO A 129 -0.06 7.50 -16.23
N THR A 130 0.33 8.74 -16.58
CA THR A 130 0.14 9.89 -15.69
C THR A 130 -1.35 10.11 -15.40
N ARG A 131 -1.75 9.96 -14.15
CA ARG A 131 -3.11 10.16 -13.65
C ARG A 131 -3.07 10.72 -12.25
N ASN A 132 -4.15 11.38 -11.82
CA ASN A 132 -4.30 11.80 -10.44
C ASN A 132 -4.47 10.58 -9.53
N ILE A 133 -3.71 10.51 -8.44
CA ILE A 133 -3.74 9.34 -7.56
C ILE A 133 -5.12 9.12 -6.91
N LEU A 134 -5.85 10.20 -6.61
CA LEU A 134 -7.19 10.09 -6.03
C LEU A 134 -8.19 9.56 -7.04
N GLU A 135 -8.04 9.89 -8.31
CA GLU A 135 -8.88 9.31 -9.37
C GLU A 135 -8.66 7.81 -9.51
N ILE A 136 -7.41 7.37 -9.42
CA ILE A 136 -7.08 5.95 -9.45
C ILE A 136 -7.74 5.25 -8.26
N TYR A 137 -7.62 5.84 -7.06
CA TYR A 137 -8.22 5.30 -5.85
C TYR A 137 -9.74 5.16 -5.98
N GLU A 138 -10.41 6.22 -6.42
CA GLU A 138 -11.87 6.19 -6.60
C GLU A 138 -12.30 5.09 -7.59
N SER A 139 -11.60 4.98 -8.70
CA SER A 139 -11.88 3.95 -9.70
C SER A 139 -11.74 2.54 -9.12
N GLU A 140 -10.69 2.30 -8.34
CA GLU A 140 -10.46 0.99 -7.73
C GLU A 140 -11.48 0.68 -6.63
N CYS A 141 -11.93 1.68 -5.89
CA CYS A 141 -13.00 1.51 -4.90
C CYS A 141 -14.32 1.10 -5.57
N ILE A 142 -14.67 1.75 -6.67
CA ILE A 142 -15.91 1.44 -7.42
C ILE A 142 -15.83 0.04 -8.01
N LEU A 143 -14.71 -0.28 -8.65
CA LEU A 143 -14.52 -1.59 -9.29
C LEU A 143 -14.69 -2.74 -8.31
N ARG A 144 -14.20 -2.58 -7.08
CA ARG A 144 -14.23 -3.62 -6.04
C ARG A 144 -15.40 -3.48 -5.08
N LYS A 145 -16.25 -2.47 -5.26
CA LYS A 145 -17.34 -2.18 -4.33
C LYS A 145 -16.82 -2.11 -2.88
N LEU A 146 -15.70 -1.44 -2.71
CA LEU A 146 -14.92 -1.48 -1.46
C LEU A 146 -15.70 -0.97 -0.25
N TRP A 147 -16.52 0.04 -0.44
CA TRP A 147 -17.26 0.71 0.63
C TRP A 147 -18.76 0.40 0.62
N GLU A 148 -19.17 -0.58 -0.12
CA GLU A 148 -20.56 -1.06 -0.14
C GLU A 148 -20.80 -2.18 0.87
#